data_21e69b4c82a394aa01e45e69f2ea0cd9
#
_entry.id   21e69b4c82a394aa01e45e69f2ea0cd9
#
_cell.length_a   1.000
_cell.length_b   1.000
_cell.length_c   1.000
_cell.angle_alpha   90.00
_cell.angle_beta   90.00
_cell.angle_gamma   90.00
#
_symmetry.space_group_name_H-M   'P 1'
#
loop_
_entity.id
_entity.type
_entity.pdbx_description
1 polymer ?
#
loop_
_entity_poly.entity_id
_entity_poly.type
_entity_poly.pdbx_seq_one_letter_code
_entity_poly.pdbx_strand_id
1 'polypeptide(L)'
;LGHLPSVVFTQPPVERVLRAHAKSFSSVTVALGRTMQHLHQDTEGVTLTLSDDAGQTSSVRARYVIGCDGASSTVRTQMGITLKDLAFDEPWLVVDVLVNRHGLAKLPTTSVQYCKPERPSTYLICPGSHRRWEIAINPGEDPAQVATPEGTWKLLAPWITPQDAKLWRQASYRFHALVADTWRQGRVFIAGD
;
A
#
# COMPACT_ATOMS: atom_id res chain seq x y z
N LEU A 1 -19.47 -20.23 -10.08
CA LEU A 1 -18.34 -19.35 -10.39
C LEU A 1 -17.05 -20.16 -10.24
N GLY A 2 -16.22 -20.27 -11.29
CA GLY A 2 -15.04 -21.15 -11.34
C GLY A 2 -13.83 -20.69 -10.51
N HIS A 3 -13.92 -19.59 -9.77
CA HIS A 3 -12.83 -19.01 -9.00
C HIS A 3 -13.27 -18.63 -7.58
N LEU A 4 -12.30 -18.61 -6.65
CA LEU A 4 -12.53 -18.09 -5.30
C LEU A 4 -12.84 -16.59 -5.38
N PRO A 5 -13.81 -16.09 -4.58
CA PRO A 5 -14.17 -14.66 -4.59
C PRO A 5 -13.08 -13.76 -4.00
N SER A 6 -12.18 -14.32 -3.19
CA SER A 6 -11.05 -13.61 -2.57
C SER A 6 -9.85 -14.53 -2.45
N VAL A 7 -8.68 -14.00 -2.73
CA VAL A 7 -7.40 -14.71 -2.61
C VAL A 7 -6.43 -13.84 -1.83
N VAL A 8 -5.91 -14.38 -0.74
CA VAL A 8 -4.85 -13.72 0.04
C VAL A 8 -3.50 -14.10 -0.53
N PHE A 9 -2.62 -13.12 -0.73
CA PHE A 9 -1.30 -13.33 -1.31
C PHE A 9 -0.23 -12.49 -0.60
N THR A 10 1.03 -12.85 -0.86
CA THR A 10 2.18 -12.01 -0.48
C THR A 10 2.57 -11.17 -1.70
N GLN A 11 2.53 -9.84 -1.56
CA GLN A 11 2.65 -8.89 -2.67
C GLN A 11 3.93 -9.05 -3.53
N PRO A 12 5.17 -9.15 -3.00
CA PRO A 12 6.37 -9.19 -3.84
C PRO A 12 6.42 -10.35 -4.85
N PRO A 13 6.01 -11.60 -4.53
CA PRO A 13 5.92 -12.66 -5.53
C PRO A 13 4.91 -12.36 -6.65
N VAL A 14 3.75 -11.81 -6.31
CA VAL A 14 2.71 -11.46 -7.29
C VAL A 14 3.19 -10.35 -8.23
N GLU A 15 3.77 -9.28 -7.69
CA GLU A 15 4.35 -8.20 -8.50
C GLU A 15 5.43 -8.72 -9.47
N ARG A 16 6.25 -9.67 -9.03
CA ARG A 16 7.29 -10.28 -9.88
C ARG A 16 6.68 -10.99 -11.08
N VAL A 17 5.61 -11.77 -10.86
CA VAL A 17 4.89 -12.47 -11.92
C VAL A 17 4.23 -11.49 -12.88
N LEU A 18 3.50 -10.50 -12.36
CA LEU A 18 2.84 -9.48 -13.17
C LEU A 18 3.84 -8.67 -13.99
N ARG A 19 4.97 -8.28 -13.41
CA ARG A 19 6.02 -7.55 -14.11
C ARG A 19 6.69 -8.40 -15.20
N ALA A 20 6.96 -9.68 -14.92
CA ALA A 20 7.50 -10.60 -15.92
C ALA A 20 6.52 -10.77 -17.08
N HIS A 21 5.23 -10.93 -16.79
CA HIS A 21 4.20 -11.04 -17.80
C HIS A 21 4.07 -9.75 -18.63
N ALA A 22 4.02 -8.58 -18.00
CA ALA A 22 3.99 -7.31 -18.72
C ALA A 22 5.18 -7.16 -19.67
N LYS A 23 6.39 -7.53 -19.24
CA LYS A 23 7.61 -7.49 -20.10
C LYS A 23 7.59 -8.47 -21.26
N SER A 24 6.74 -9.49 -21.26
CA SER A 24 6.64 -10.45 -22.36
C SER A 24 5.93 -9.90 -23.61
N PHE A 25 5.23 -8.78 -23.47
CA PHE A 25 4.58 -8.13 -24.62
C PHE A 25 5.54 -7.17 -25.31
N SER A 26 5.72 -7.31 -26.61
CA SER A 26 6.58 -6.44 -27.43
C SER A 26 6.14 -4.98 -27.45
N SER A 27 4.85 -4.72 -27.20
CA SER A 27 4.26 -3.38 -27.12
C SER A 27 4.46 -2.70 -25.76
N VAL A 28 5.04 -3.39 -24.75
CA VAL A 28 5.23 -2.86 -23.39
C VAL A 28 6.70 -2.61 -23.12
N THR A 29 7.01 -1.39 -22.74
CA THR A 29 8.33 -1.00 -22.23
C THR A 29 8.24 -0.74 -20.72
N VAL A 30 9.04 -1.46 -19.92
CA VAL A 30 9.14 -1.25 -18.47
C VAL A 30 10.47 -0.56 -18.17
N ALA A 31 10.42 0.71 -17.78
CA ALA A 31 11.56 1.50 -17.39
C ALA A 31 11.54 1.71 -15.86
N LEU A 32 12.49 1.08 -15.16
CA LEU A 32 12.68 1.23 -13.71
C LEU A 32 13.77 2.28 -13.43
N GLY A 33 13.83 2.79 -12.18
CA GLY A 33 14.79 3.82 -11.80
C GLY A 33 14.57 5.14 -12.54
N ARG A 34 13.31 5.45 -12.83
CA ARG A 34 12.92 6.71 -13.46
C ARG A 34 11.88 7.42 -12.61
N THR A 35 12.14 8.68 -12.29
CA THR A 35 11.22 9.54 -11.53
C THR A 35 10.69 10.64 -12.46
N MET A 36 9.37 10.78 -12.51
CA MET A 36 8.74 11.87 -13.26
C MET A 36 8.92 13.18 -12.50
N GLN A 37 9.54 14.15 -13.17
CA GLN A 37 9.82 15.50 -12.64
C GLN A 37 8.74 16.50 -13.07
N HIS A 38 8.44 16.50 -14.37
CA HIS A 38 7.49 17.42 -14.96
C HIS A 38 6.64 16.72 -16.01
N LEU A 39 5.40 17.19 -16.14
CA LEU A 39 4.52 16.86 -17.25
C LEU A 39 3.95 18.14 -17.89
N HIS A 40 3.84 18.10 -19.20
CA HIS A 40 3.21 19.14 -19.98
C HIS A 40 2.32 18.51 -21.05
N GLN A 41 1.09 18.98 -21.20
CA GLN A 41 0.16 18.48 -22.22
C GLN A 41 -0.22 19.57 -23.21
N ASP A 42 -0.44 19.18 -24.45
CA ASP A 42 -0.99 19.98 -25.56
C ASP A 42 -2.13 19.23 -26.26
N THR A 43 -2.57 19.75 -27.42
CA THR A 43 -3.66 19.12 -28.19
C THR A 43 -3.31 17.74 -28.72
N GLU A 44 -2.03 17.43 -28.93
CA GLU A 44 -1.55 16.21 -29.59
C GLU A 44 -1.10 15.14 -28.59
N GLY A 45 -0.66 15.52 -27.36
CA GLY A 45 -0.13 14.54 -26.41
C GLY A 45 0.31 15.14 -25.09
N VAL A 46 1.07 14.32 -24.37
CA VAL A 46 1.69 14.67 -23.07
C VAL A 46 3.19 14.38 -23.16
N THR A 47 3.98 15.34 -22.76
CA THR A 47 5.44 15.20 -22.63
C THR A 47 5.80 15.05 -21.14
N LEU A 48 6.52 14.01 -20.80
CA LEU A 48 7.06 13.76 -19.47
C LEU A 48 8.55 14.05 -19.47
N THR A 49 9.02 14.77 -18.47
CA THR A 49 10.46 14.87 -18.12
C THR A 49 10.73 13.89 -16.99
N LEU A 50 11.62 12.94 -17.24
CA LEU A 50 12.03 11.90 -16.30
C LEU A 50 13.47 12.13 -15.87
N SER A 51 13.80 11.83 -14.60
CA SER A 51 15.19 11.71 -14.14
C SER A 51 15.51 10.28 -13.73
N ASP A 52 16.77 9.89 -13.86
CA ASP A 52 17.30 8.65 -13.28
C ASP A 52 17.97 8.90 -11.93
N ASP A 53 18.47 7.82 -11.32
CA ASP A 53 19.17 7.87 -10.02
C ASP A 53 20.48 8.69 -10.05
N ALA A 54 21.06 8.90 -11.24
CA ALA A 54 22.22 9.76 -11.45
C ALA A 54 21.85 11.22 -11.73
N GLY A 55 20.55 11.56 -11.72
CA GLY A 55 20.04 12.90 -11.99
C GLY A 55 20.01 13.26 -13.48
N GLN A 56 20.29 12.31 -14.38
CA GLN A 56 20.20 12.55 -15.82
C GLN A 56 18.74 12.63 -16.25
N THR A 57 18.41 13.65 -17.03
CA THR A 57 17.05 13.86 -17.50
C THR A 57 16.85 13.28 -18.89
N SER A 58 15.66 12.80 -19.14
CA SER A 58 15.16 12.31 -20.45
C SER A 58 13.72 12.74 -20.67
N SER A 59 13.27 12.72 -21.91
CA SER A 59 11.92 13.10 -22.26
C SER A 59 11.19 11.92 -22.94
N VAL A 60 9.92 11.74 -22.56
CA VAL A 60 9.02 10.76 -23.20
C VAL A 60 7.75 11.46 -23.61
N ARG A 61 7.32 11.25 -24.86
CA ARG A 61 6.04 11.75 -25.36
C ARG A 61 5.06 10.61 -25.54
N ALA A 62 3.83 10.82 -25.05
CA ALA A 62 2.74 9.84 -25.15
C ALA A 62 1.44 10.54 -25.56
N ARG A 63 0.50 9.79 -26.14
CA ARG A 63 -0.85 10.31 -26.42
C ARG A 63 -1.67 10.54 -25.16
N TYR A 64 -1.47 9.70 -24.15
CA TYR A 64 -2.12 9.75 -22.84
C TYR A 64 -1.13 9.35 -21.75
N VAL A 65 -1.37 9.84 -20.55
CA VAL A 65 -0.63 9.48 -19.32
C VAL A 65 -1.62 9.04 -18.26
N ILE A 66 -1.27 8.00 -17.52
CA ILE A 66 -2.02 7.54 -16.35
C ILE A 66 -1.06 7.57 -15.16
N GLY A 67 -1.30 8.47 -14.21
CA GLY A 67 -0.59 8.55 -12.94
C GLY A 67 -1.13 7.50 -11.98
N CYS A 68 -0.29 6.51 -11.63
CA CYS A 68 -0.56 5.49 -10.62
C CYS A 68 0.48 5.63 -9.49
N ASP A 69 0.79 6.87 -9.10
CA ASP A 69 1.89 7.25 -8.22
C ASP A 69 1.43 7.48 -6.76
N GLY A 70 0.22 7.00 -6.42
CA GLY A 70 -0.26 6.84 -5.05
C GLY A 70 -0.73 8.13 -4.38
N ALA A 71 -0.94 8.06 -3.07
CA ALA A 71 -1.53 9.14 -2.28
C ALA A 71 -0.79 10.48 -2.37
N SER A 72 0.54 10.46 -2.52
CA SER A 72 1.39 11.66 -2.70
C SER A 72 1.65 12.01 -4.17
N SER A 73 0.72 11.66 -5.06
CA SER A 73 0.87 11.75 -6.51
C SER A 73 1.39 13.10 -7.00
N THR A 74 2.56 13.04 -7.66
CA THR A 74 3.14 14.19 -8.38
C THR A 74 2.32 14.54 -9.63
N VAL A 75 1.78 13.52 -10.32
CA VAL A 75 0.90 13.71 -11.48
C VAL A 75 -0.33 14.50 -11.06
N ARG A 76 -1.04 14.07 -10.01
CA ARG A 76 -2.22 14.78 -9.49
C ARG A 76 -1.90 16.23 -9.16
N THR A 77 -0.80 16.45 -8.43
CA THR A 77 -0.40 17.78 -7.97
C THR A 77 -0.09 18.71 -9.15
N GLN A 78 0.67 18.24 -10.15
CA GLN A 78 1.00 19.05 -11.34
C GLN A 78 -0.20 19.32 -12.23
N MET A 79 -1.22 18.46 -12.20
CA MET A 79 -2.49 18.70 -12.88
C MET A 79 -3.42 19.65 -12.11
N GLY A 80 -3.07 20.08 -10.91
CA GLY A 80 -3.93 20.92 -10.07
C GLY A 80 -5.20 20.21 -9.60
N ILE A 81 -5.23 18.89 -9.61
CA ILE A 81 -6.37 18.10 -9.13
C ILE A 81 -6.35 18.08 -7.61
N THR A 82 -7.42 18.60 -6.99
CA THR A 82 -7.57 18.66 -5.54
C THR A 82 -8.19 17.39 -4.98
N LEU A 83 -7.99 17.16 -3.67
CA LEU A 83 -8.59 16.05 -2.94
C LEU A 83 -9.67 16.60 -2.01
N LYS A 84 -10.85 15.99 -2.07
CA LYS A 84 -11.90 16.19 -1.08
C LYS A 84 -11.62 15.29 0.11
N ASP A 85 -11.49 15.89 1.29
CA ASP A 85 -11.37 15.18 2.55
C ASP A 85 -12.77 14.79 3.06
N LEU A 86 -12.96 13.51 3.32
CA LEU A 86 -14.20 12.95 3.88
C LEU A 86 -14.17 12.88 5.42
N ALA A 87 -13.22 13.57 6.06
CA ALA A 87 -13.07 13.68 7.50
C ALA A 87 -12.86 12.33 8.22
N PHE A 88 -12.13 11.43 7.58
CA PHE A 88 -11.67 10.19 8.19
C PHE A 88 -10.14 10.22 8.28
N ASP A 89 -9.61 10.18 9.49
CA ASP A 89 -8.18 10.27 9.77
C ASP A 89 -7.85 9.43 11.00
N GLU A 90 -7.40 8.18 10.80
CA GLU A 90 -7.14 7.25 11.87
C GLU A 90 -5.74 6.65 11.79
N PRO A 91 -4.96 6.71 12.88
CA PRO A 91 -3.69 6.01 12.97
C PRO A 91 -3.91 4.53 13.33
N TRP A 92 -3.23 3.64 12.61
CA TRP A 92 -3.27 2.20 12.82
C TRP A 92 -1.86 1.62 12.84
N LEU A 93 -1.62 0.61 13.68
CA LEU A 93 -0.47 -0.25 13.61
C LEU A 93 -0.75 -1.39 12.64
N VAL A 94 0.07 -1.55 11.61
CA VAL A 94 0.09 -2.73 10.74
C VAL A 94 1.31 -3.57 11.09
N VAL A 95 1.11 -4.81 11.51
CA VAL A 95 2.17 -5.71 11.91
C VAL A 95 2.08 -7.05 11.18
N ASP A 96 3.17 -7.44 10.57
CA ASP A 96 3.38 -8.74 9.94
C ASP A 96 4.29 -9.58 10.81
N VAL A 97 3.90 -10.82 11.08
CA VAL A 97 4.67 -11.77 11.86
C VAL A 97 4.80 -13.13 11.16
N LEU A 98 5.89 -13.83 11.43
CA LEU A 98 6.07 -15.23 11.05
C LEU A 98 5.83 -16.08 12.30
N VAL A 99 4.72 -16.81 12.33
CA VAL A 99 4.24 -17.55 13.50
C VAL A 99 4.73 -18.99 13.42
N ASN A 100 5.28 -19.52 14.51
CA ASN A 100 5.69 -20.91 14.58
C ASN A 100 4.47 -21.85 14.76
N ARG A 101 4.72 -23.19 14.70
CA ARG A 101 3.64 -24.19 14.78
C ARG A 101 2.83 -24.08 16.08
N HIS A 102 3.50 -23.78 17.20
CA HIS A 102 2.84 -23.63 18.50
C HIS A 102 1.92 -22.40 18.53
N GLY A 103 2.41 -21.26 18.04
CA GLY A 103 1.61 -20.04 17.94
C GLY A 103 0.43 -20.19 16.98
N LEU A 104 0.62 -20.86 15.82
CA LEU A 104 -0.47 -21.12 14.88
C LEU A 104 -1.63 -21.90 15.51
N ALA A 105 -1.35 -22.83 16.42
CA ALA A 105 -2.38 -23.60 17.11
C ALA A 105 -3.25 -22.77 18.08
N LYS A 106 -2.79 -21.59 18.47
CA LYS A 106 -3.52 -20.66 19.35
C LYS A 106 -4.41 -19.71 18.59
N LEU A 107 -4.18 -19.53 17.29
CA LEU A 107 -4.81 -18.51 16.47
C LEU A 107 -6.06 -19.03 15.76
N PRO A 108 -7.01 -18.13 15.43
CA PRO A 108 -8.16 -18.48 14.60
C PRO A 108 -7.72 -19.08 13.25
N THR A 109 -8.52 -19.99 12.73
CA THR A 109 -8.32 -20.63 11.41
C THR A 109 -8.89 -19.81 10.26
N THR A 110 -9.55 -18.68 10.55
CA THR A 110 -10.09 -17.72 9.60
C THR A 110 -9.60 -16.31 9.95
N SER A 111 -9.56 -15.42 8.97
CA SER A 111 -9.37 -13.99 9.25
C SER A 111 -10.54 -13.45 10.06
N VAL A 112 -10.25 -12.58 11.02
CA VAL A 112 -11.25 -12.06 11.99
C VAL A 112 -11.14 -10.55 12.09
N GLN A 113 -12.26 -9.87 12.00
CA GLN A 113 -12.37 -8.46 12.35
C GLN A 113 -12.94 -8.33 13.77
N TYR A 114 -12.16 -7.76 14.68
CA TYR A 114 -12.56 -7.52 16.06
C TYR A 114 -13.16 -6.11 16.17
N CYS A 115 -14.48 -6.02 16.11
CA CYS A 115 -15.20 -4.75 16.21
C CYS A 115 -15.39 -4.32 17.68
N LYS A 116 -14.29 -4.23 18.43
CA LYS A 116 -14.28 -3.79 19.82
C LYS A 116 -14.19 -2.27 19.85
N PRO A 117 -15.16 -1.56 20.48
CA PRO A 117 -15.14 -0.09 20.51
C PRO A 117 -13.88 0.49 21.15
N GLU A 118 -13.34 -0.20 22.17
CA GLU A 118 -12.15 0.23 22.88
C GLU A 118 -10.84 0.09 22.07
N ARG A 119 -10.79 -0.84 21.11
CA ARG A 119 -9.65 -1.02 20.19
C ARG A 119 -10.06 -1.90 19.01
N PRO A 120 -10.56 -1.33 17.94
CA PRO A 120 -10.82 -2.07 16.70
C PRO A 120 -9.53 -2.71 16.18
N SER A 121 -9.62 -3.95 15.70
CA SER A 121 -8.47 -4.63 15.13
C SER A 121 -8.90 -5.71 14.13
N THR A 122 -8.01 -6.02 13.20
CA THR A 122 -8.21 -7.08 12.21
C THR A 122 -7.07 -8.07 12.30
N TYR A 123 -7.39 -9.36 12.31
CA TYR A 123 -6.45 -10.45 12.14
C TYR A 123 -6.60 -11.04 10.75
N LEU A 124 -5.51 -11.16 10.01
CA LEU A 124 -5.48 -11.67 8.64
C LEU A 124 -4.57 -12.89 8.53
N ILE A 125 -5.11 -13.95 7.93
CA ILE A 125 -4.33 -15.13 7.53
C ILE A 125 -3.69 -14.82 6.18
N CYS A 126 -2.36 -14.85 6.15
CA CYS A 126 -1.55 -14.74 4.96
C CYS A 126 -0.93 -16.09 4.60
N PRO A 127 -0.30 -16.28 3.43
CA PRO A 127 0.27 -17.54 3.01
C PRO A 127 1.31 -18.11 4.00
N GLY A 128 1.29 -19.42 4.19
CA GLY A 128 2.23 -20.13 5.08
C GLY A 128 2.06 -19.75 6.55
N SER A 129 3.16 -19.43 7.19
CA SER A 129 3.21 -19.01 8.61
C SER A 129 2.99 -17.50 8.81
N HIS A 130 2.85 -16.74 7.75
CA HIS A 130 2.65 -15.30 7.82
C HIS A 130 1.24 -14.97 8.35
N ARG A 131 1.20 -14.08 9.35
CA ARG A 131 -0.03 -13.51 9.90
C ARG A 131 0.13 -12.00 10.00
N ARG A 132 -0.98 -11.29 9.80
CA ARG A 132 -1.03 -9.84 9.91
C ARG A 132 -2.06 -9.42 10.92
N TRP A 133 -1.73 -8.41 11.71
CA TRP A 133 -2.69 -7.63 12.49
C TRP A 133 -2.68 -6.18 12.03
N GLU A 134 -3.86 -5.61 12.03
CA GLU A 134 -4.08 -4.18 11.89
C GLU A 134 -4.82 -3.74 13.16
N ILE A 135 -4.22 -2.86 13.95
CA ILE A 135 -4.70 -2.51 15.30
C ILE A 135 -4.81 -0.99 15.39
N ALA A 136 -5.99 -0.50 15.75
CA ALA A 136 -6.19 0.94 15.94
C ALA A 136 -5.28 1.48 17.05
N ILE A 137 -4.68 2.64 16.79
CA ILE A 137 -3.90 3.40 17.77
C ILE A 137 -4.85 4.39 18.43
N ASN A 138 -5.03 4.29 19.74
CA ASN A 138 -6.01 5.08 20.46
C ASN A 138 -5.54 6.53 20.65
N PRO A 139 -6.48 7.48 20.83
CA PRO A 139 -6.13 8.85 21.21
C PRO A 139 -5.20 8.89 22.41
N GLY A 140 -4.12 9.68 22.32
CA GLY A 140 -3.11 9.82 23.37
C GLY A 140 -1.95 8.80 23.30
N GLU A 141 -2.03 7.79 22.44
CA GLU A 141 -0.89 6.90 22.16
C GLU A 141 0.02 7.53 21.09
N ASP A 142 1.34 7.43 21.29
CA ASP A 142 2.33 7.85 20.28
C ASP A 142 2.52 6.74 19.23
N PRO A 143 2.16 6.97 17.96
CA PRO A 143 2.32 5.99 16.90
C PRO A 143 3.76 5.46 16.74
N ALA A 144 4.77 6.31 17.02
CA ALA A 144 6.17 5.91 16.93
C ALA A 144 6.53 4.91 18.05
N GLN A 145 6.02 5.11 19.27
CA GLN A 145 6.23 4.18 20.38
C GLN A 145 5.45 2.88 20.20
N VAL A 146 4.23 2.94 19.70
CA VAL A 146 3.40 1.77 19.39
C VAL A 146 4.07 0.88 18.35
N ALA A 147 4.74 1.48 17.35
CA ALA A 147 5.43 0.76 16.28
C ALA A 147 6.84 0.25 16.66
N THR A 148 7.30 0.47 17.91
CA THR A 148 8.51 -0.21 18.40
C THR A 148 8.25 -1.71 18.60
N PRO A 149 9.28 -2.58 18.61
CA PRO A 149 9.09 -4.00 18.92
C PRO A 149 8.35 -4.21 20.25
N GLU A 150 8.71 -3.48 21.30
CA GLU A 150 8.11 -3.57 22.64
C GLU A 150 6.64 -3.14 22.61
N GLY A 151 6.33 -1.99 21.99
CA GLY A 151 4.96 -1.49 21.84
C GLY A 151 4.09 -2.46 21.03
N THR A 152 4.63 -2.98 19.94
CA THR A 152 3.96 -3.98 19.08
C THR A 152 3.65 -5.26 19.85
N TRP A 153 4.61 -5.84 20.57
CA TRP A 153 4.38 -7.05 21.37
C TRP A 153 3.37 -6.85 22.49
N LYS A 154 3.34 -5.66 23.09
CA LYS A 154 2.32 -5.31 24.08
C LYS A 154 0.90 -5.39 23.49
N LEU A 155 0.73 -4.92 22.27
CA LEU A 155 -0.56 -4.99 21.57
C LEU A 155 -0.91 -6.40 21.08
N LEU A 156 0.07 -7.21 20.71
CA LEU A 156 -0.13 -8.60 20.26
C LEU A 156 -0.36 -9.58 21.41
N ALA A 157 -0.05 -9.20 22.65
CA ALA A 157 -0.11 -10.09 23.82
C ALA A 157 -1.43 -10.86 24.03
N PRO A 158 -2.63 -10.33 23.64
CA PRO A 158 -3.87 -11.10 23.72
C PRO A 158 -3.92 -12.34 22.81
N TRP A 159 -3.08 -12.42 21.80
CA TRP A 159 -3.09 -13.50 20.81
C TRP A 159 -1.83 -14.35 20.82
N ILE A 160 -0.67 -13.72 20.80
CA ILE A 160 0.65 -14.37 20.69
C ILE A 160 1.73 -13.60 21.45
N THR A 161 2.84 -14.29 21.70
CA THR A 161 4.01 -13.75 22.40
C THR A 161 5.27 -13.88 21.52
N PRO A 162 6.42 -13.30 21.91
CA PRO A 162 7.70 -13.47 21.23
C PRO A 162 8.17 -14.93 21.10
N GLN A 163 7.68 -15.85 21.96
CA GLN A 163 7.96 -17.28 21.87
C GLN A 163 7.16 -17.97 20.75
N ASP A 164 6.04 -17.38 20.33
CA ASP A 164 5.14 -17.93 19.34
C ASP A 164 5.48 -17.45 17.91
N ALA A 165 6.13 -16.28 17.78
CA ALA A 165 6.35 -15.65 16.49
C ALA A 165 7.55 -14.69 16.47
N LYS A 166 8.02 -14.41 15.26
CA LYS A 166 9.02 -13.38 14.96
C LYS A 166 8.37 -12.20 14.24
N LEU A 167 8.62 -10.99 14.70
CA LEU A 167 8.25 -9.78 13.95
C LEU A 167 8.98 -9.78 12.60
N TRP A 168 8.24 -9.58 11.54
CA TRP A 168 8.77 -9.43 10.19
C TRP A 168 8.74 -7.95 9.77
N ARG A 169 7.63 -7.28 10.01
CA ARG A 169 7.45 -5.86 9.74
C ARG A 169 6.44 -5.28 10.72
N GLN A 170 6.71 -4.08 11.19
CA GLN A 170 5.73 -3.26 11.91
C GLN A 170 5.87 -1.81 11.46
N ALA A 171 4.76 -1.14 11.27
CA ALA A 171 4.72 0.27 10.94
C ALA A 171 3.36 0.88 11.34
N SER A 172 3.39 2.10 11.81
CA SER A 172 2.17 2.90 11.93
C SER A 172 1.81 3.52 10.59
N TYR A 173 0.54 3.43 10.24
CA TYR A 173 -0.06 4.07 9.07
C TYR A 173 -1.17 5.00 9.52
N ARG A 174 -1.33 6.09 8.81
CA ARG A 174 -2.46 6.99 8.99
C ARG A 174 -3.36 6.84 7.77
N PHE A 175 -4.57 6.36 8.01
CA PHE A 175 -5.56 6.20 6.96
C PHE A 175 -6.39 7.46 6.84
N HIS A 176 -6.45 8.00 5.63
CA HIS A 176 -7.29 9.13 5.26
C HIS A 176 -8.33 8.69 4.24
N ALA A 177 -9.54 9.19 4.35
CA ALA A 177 -10.54 9.04 3.31
C ALA A 177 -10.53 10.28 2.42
N LEU A 178 -9.72 10.25 1.37
CA LEU A 178 -9.57 11.32 0.40
C LEU A 178 -10.08 10.87 -0.97
N VAL A 179 -10.79 11.72 -1.67
CA VAL A 179 -11.29 11.45 -3.02
C VAL A 179 -10.90 12.59 -3.94
N ALA A 180 -10.32 12.27 -5.10
CA ALA A 180 -9.99 13.28 -6.09
C ALA A 180 -11.27 13.92 -6.68
N ASP A 181 -11.28 15.24 -6.85
CA ASP A 181 -12.41 15.95 -7.45
C ASP A 181 -12.65 15.54 -8.90
N THR A 182 -11.60 15.14 -9.60
CA THR A 182 -11.66 14.59 -10.94
C THR A 182 -10.52 13.57 -11.14
N TRP A 183 -10.75 12.55 -11.98
CA TRP A 183 -9.76 11.54 -12.34
C TRP A 183 -9.12 11.78 -13.70
N ARG A 184 -9.49 12.87 -14.37
CA ARG A 184 -8.98 13.20 -15.70
C ARG A 184 -8.91 14.70 -15.91
N GLN A 185 -7.81 15.16 -16.51
CA GLN A 185 -7.73 16.49 -17.09
C GLN A 185 -7.03 16.39 -18.46
N GLY A 186 -7.80 16.66 -19.52
CA GLY A 186 -7.30 16.50 -20.89
C GLY A 186 -6.88 15.07 -21.21
N ARG A 187 -5.59 14.88 -21.45
CA ARG A 187 -4.95 13.60 -21.81
C ARG A 187 -4.28 12.88 -20.61
N VAL A 188 -4.41 13.45 -19.43
CA VAL A 188 -3.82 12.89 -18.21
C VAL A 188 -4.92 12.34 -17.32
N PHE A 189 -4.71 11.12 -16.84
CA PHE A 189 -5.58 10.40 -15.91
C PHE A 189 -4.82 10.10 -14.63
N ILE A 190 -5.54 9.93 -13.53
CA ILE A 190 -5.03 9.35 -12.29
C ILE A 190 -5.82 8.10 -11.95
N ALA A 191 -5.16 7.10 -11.36
CA ALA A 191 -5.76 5.83 -10.95
C ALA A 191 -5.01 5.23 -9.75
N GLY A 192 -5.67 4.31 -9.03
CA GLY A 192 -5.14 3.67 -7.85
C GLY A 192 -5.55 4.39 -6.56
N ASP A 193 -4.62 4.46 -5.60
CA ASP A 193 -4.84 5.09 -4.29
C ASP A 193 -4.68 6.60 -4.32
#